data_60f23176cd7493009ed6a0967cea9bfb
#
_entry.id   60f23176cd7493009ed6a0967cea9bfb
#
_cell.length_a   1.000
_cell.length_b   1.000
_cell.length_c   1.000
_cell.angle_alpha   90.00
_cell.angle_beta   90.00
_cell.angle_gamma   90.00
#
_symmetry.space_group_name_H-M   'P 1'
#
loop_
_entity.id
_entity.type
_entity.pdbx_description
1 polymer ?
#
loop_
_entity_poly.entity_id
_entity_poly.type
_entity_poly.pdbx_seq_one_letter_code
_entity_poly.pdbx_strand_id
1 'polypeptide(L)'
;MNIALTKKIINRHSASNRFRFTAVLFAGTLFFFFSAFNLFALNVPPMRTAVNDYAKMLETRDVQIIENYLEKLNRDTGIQIAVLTVPSLEGESIEAFSIRTVESWKLGQEGKDNGALLLIAAAEKKIRIEVGYGLEGILTDMQCGLIIRNLIAPHFKNGDYGKGVAAAVQHMAQNVTFGEAAVIDENLSAAEDDRENGSLLSVVVLLIFFMIMMSGMNRRGRYSGGSGLWRTAASFLSLLSRSGGSSWYSSGGTRGGFGGGFSGGGGSFGGGGASGGW
;
A
#
# COMPACT_ATOMS: atom_id res chain seq x y z
N MET A 1 -60.05 38.24 48.19
CA MET A 1 -60.14 36.96 47.49
C MET A 1 -59.05 36.79 46.40
N ASN A 2 -57.78 37.20 46.63
CA ASN A 2 -56.75 37.12 45.59
C ASN A 2 -55.38 36.62 46.03
N ILE A 3 -55.13 36.43 47.31
CA ILE A 3 -53.80 35.98 47.79
C ILE A 3 -53.54 34.44 47.56
N ALA A 4 -54.62 33.64 47.66
CA ALA A 4 -54.48 32.17 47.45
C ALA A 4 -54.23 31.79 46.01
N LEU A 5 -54.79 32.51 45.04
CA LEU A 5 -54.54 32.28 43.60
C LEU A 5 -53.13 32.65 43.19
N THR A 6 -52.59 33.74 43.70
CA THR A 6 -51.21 34.18 43.42
C THR A 6 -50.16 33.19 43.95
N LYS A 7 -50.37 32.66 45.17
CA LYS A 7 -49.51 31.61 45.75
C LYS A 7 -49.56 30.31 44.96
N LYS A 8 -50.71 29.94 44.38
CA LYS A 8 -50.85 28.69 43.59
C LYS A 8 -50.14 28.79 42.22
N ILE A 9 -50.16 30.02 41.64
CA ILE A 9 -49.46 30.27 40.35
C ILE A 9 -47.93 30.28 40.55
N ILE A 10 -47.44 30.94 41.60
CA ILE A 10 -45.99 30.99 41.89
C ILE A 10 -45.45 29.60 42.21
N ASN A 11 -46.18 28.76 42.97
CA ASN A 11 -45.75 27.38 43.24
C ASN A 11 -45.71 26.47 42.00
N ARG A 12 -46.62 26.70 41.01
CA ARG A 12 -46.65 25.92 39.77
C ARG A 12 -45.44 26.24 38.88
N HIS A 13 -45.04 27.51 38.79
CA HIS A 13 -43.83 27.91 38.04
C HIS A 13 -42.55 27.42 38.74
N SER A 14 -42.45 27.41 40.04
CA SER A 14 -41.31 26.94 40.79
C SER A 14 -41.14 25.40 40.64
N ALA A 15 -42.24 24.64 40.63
CA ALA A 15 -42.20 23.18 40.46
C ALA A 15 -41.78 22.80 39.01
N SER A 16 -42.30 23.52 38.01
CA SER A 16 -41.92 23.28 36.61
C SER A 16 -40.44 23.57 36.32
N ASN A 17 -39.88 24.63 36.93
CA ASN A 17 -38.47 24.95 36.77
C ASN A 17 -37.55 23.96 37.48
N ARG A 18 -37.93 23.45 38.63
CA ARG A 18 -37.17 22.38 39.32
C ARG A 18 -37.15 21.09 38.51
N PHE A 19 -38.28 20.71 37.93
CA PHE A 19 -38.36 19.51 37.07
C PHE A 19 -37.52 19.63 35.81
N ARG A 20 -37.50 20.81 35.19
CA ARG A 20 -36.63 21.08 34.01
C ARG A 20 -35.15 21.04 34.41
N PHE A 21 -34.80 21.59 35.57
CA PHE A 21 -33.39 21.61 36.04
C PHE A 21 -32.88 20.19 36.37
N THR A 22 -33.70 19.36 37.01
CA THR A 22 -33.35 17.97 37.30
C THR A 22 -33.28 17.12 36.02
N ALA A 23 -34.15 17.34 35.03
CA ALA A 23 -34.11 16.66 33.74
C ALA A 23 -32.84 17.00 32.95
N VAL A 24 -32.42 18.26 32.96
CA VAL A 24 -31.18 18.74 32.28
C VAL A 24 -29.95 18.17 33.00
N LEU A 25 -29.93 18.15 34.32
CA LEU A 25 -28.85 17.51 35.09
C LEU A 25 -28.77 16.01 34.84
N PHE A 26 -29.91 15.32 34.79
CA PHE A 26 -29.94 13.88 34.48
C PHE A 26 -29.52 13.58 33.04
N ALA A 27 -29.94 14.39 32.06
CA ALA A 27 -29.49 14.27 30.70
C ALA A 27 -27.98 14.57 30.55
N GLY A 28 -27.47 15.56 31.27
CA GLY A 28 -26.06 15.90 31.32
C GLY A 28 -25.19 14.78 31.94
N THR A 29 -25.66 14.19 33.03
CA THR A 29 -24.96 13.05 33.65
C THR A 29 -25.00 11.81 32.77
N LEU A 30 -26.12 11.53 32.10
CA LEU A 30 -26.23 10.43 31.14
C LEU A 30 -25.31 10.62 29.93
N PHE A 31 -25.23 11.84 29.42
CA PHE A 31 -24.32 12.21 28.32
C PHE A 31 -22.85 12.08 28.74
N PHE A 32 -22.52 12.50 29.96
CA PHE A 32 -21.16 12.35 30.51
C PHE A 32 -20.79 10.88 30.72
N PHE A 33 -21.72 10.04 31.18
CA PHE A 33 -21.50 8.59 31.31
C PHE A 33 -21.33 7.92 29.96
N PHE A 34 -22.04 8.36 28.92
CA PHE A 34 -21.92 7.84 27.57
C PHE A 34 -20.62 8.29 26.89
N SER A 35 -20.15 9.48 27.22
CA SER A 35 -18.87 10.03 26.72
C SER A 35 -17.63 9.38 27.39
N ALA A 36 -17.80 8.74 28.53
CA ALA A 36 -16.73 8.06 29.26
C ALA A 36 -16.42 6.62 28.76
N PHE A 37 -17.17 6.12 27.76
CA PHE A 37 -16.77 4.93 27.03
C PHE A 37 -15.59 5.29 26.14
N ASN A 38 -14.41 5.36 26.77
CA ASN A 38 -13.14 5.38 26.05
C ASN A 38 -13.05 4.07 25.28
N LEU A 39 -13.13 4.15 23.95
CA LEU A 39 -12.68 3.11 23.06
C LEU A 39 -11.18 2.96 23.30
N PHE A 40 -10.77 2.08 24.19
CA PHE A 40 -9.37 1.67 24.29
C PHE A 40 -9.04 0.95 22.99
N ALA A 41 -8.35 1.61 22.08
CA ALA A 41 -7.79 0.95 20.93
C ALA A 41 -6.75 -0.06 21.43
N LEU A 42 -6.82 -1.30 20.97
CA LEU A 42 -5.86 -2.34 21.33
C LEU A 42 -4.44 -1.89 20.94
N ASN A 43 -3.48 -2.06 21.85
CA ASN A 43 -2.10 -1.72 21.54
C ASN A 43 -1.55 -2.65 20.45
N VAL A 44 -0.96 -2.05 19.41
CA VAL A 44 -0.27 -2.81 18.37
C VAL A 44 0.98 -3.46 18.99
N PRO A 45 1.11 -4.79 18.96
CA PRO A 45 2.31 -5.44 19.46
C PRO A 45 3.53 -5.09 18.58
N PRO A 46 4.75 -5.06 19.16
CA PRO A 46 5.94 -4.74 18.37
C PRO A 46 6.24 -5.83 17.34
N MET A 47 6.66 -5.45 16.15
CA MET A 47 7.19 -6.37 15.17
C MET A 47 8.59 -6.81 15.61
N ARG A 48 8.80 -8.11 15.75
CA ARG A 48 10.10 -8.71 16.11
C ARG A 48 10.77 -9.37 14.93
N THR A 49 9.99 -10.09 14.16
CA THR A 49 10.40 -10.91 13.01
C THR A 49 9.32 -10.85 11.93
N ALA A 50 9.47 -11.57 10.84
CA ALA A 50 8.44 -11.68 9.81
C ALA A 50 7.18 -12.39 10.33
N VAL A 51 7.31 -13.30 11.33
CA VAL A 51 6.19 -14.03 11.92
C VAL A 51 6.07 -13.68 13.41
N ASN A 52 4.99 -13.04 13.79
CA ASN A 52 4.72 -12.57 15.16
C ASN A 52 3.48 -13.29 15.72
N ASP A 53 3.70 -14.43 16.37
CA ASP A 53 2.63 -15.29 16.89
C ASP A 53 2.32 -14.98 18.36
N TYR A 54 1.57 -13.91 18.62
CA TYR A 54 1.14 -13.53 19.97
C TYR A 54 -0.04 -14.34 20.50
N ALA A 55 -0.83 -14.96 19.61
CA ALA A 55 -1.92 -15.86 19.98
C ALA A 55 -1.44 -17.28 20.31
N LYS A 56 -0.16 -17.58 20.03
CA LYS A 56 0.44 -18.92 20.21
C LYS A 56 -0.35 -20.01 19.48
N MET A 57 -0.77 -19.72 18.26
CA MET A 57 -1.52 -20.63 17.41
C MET A 57 -0.63 -21.54 16.55
N LEU A 58 0.64 -21.14 16.36
CA LEU A 58 1.57 -21.83 15.47
C LEU A 58 2.56 -22.67 16.27
N GLU A 59 2.93 -23.82 15.71
CA GLU A 59 4.05 -24.60 16.26
C GLU A 59 5.38 -23.88 15.96
N THR A 60 6.33 -24.00 16.87
CA THR A 60 7.67 -23.37 16.72
C THR A 60 8.34 -23.73 15.39
N ARG A 61 8.16 -24.97 14.95
CA ARG A 61 8.69 -25.42 13.66
C ARG A 61 8.08 -24.68 12.48
N ASP A 62 6.76 -24.49 12.49
CA ASP A 62 6.05 -23.80 11.40
C ASP A 62 6.44 -22.32 11.37
N VAL A 63 6.54 -21.68 12.54
CA VAL A 63 7.05 -20.31 12.65
C VAL A 63 8.42 -20.18 11.99
N GLN A 64 9.36 -21.06 12.31
CA GLN A 64 10.71 -21.01 11.75
C GLN A 64 10.74 -21.22 10.22
N ILE A 65 9.93 -22.15 9.71
CA ILE A 65 9.86 -22.42 8.26
C ILE A 65 9.29 -21.20 7.53
N ILE A 66 8.19 -20.64 8.02
CA ILE A 66 7.52 -19.49 7.40
C ILE A 66 8.43 -18.26 7.48
N GLU A 67 9.08 -18.03 8.62
CA GLU A 67 9.98 -16.91 8.85
C GLU A 67 11.17 -16.95 7.88
N ASN A 68 11.87 -18.08 7.79
CA ASN A 68 12.99 -18.26 6.85
C ASN A 68 12.57 -18.01 5.39
N TYR A 69 11.36 -18.45 5.03
CA TYR A 69 10.82 -18.23 3.69
C TYR A 69 10.55 -16.74 3.42
N LEU A 70 9.90 -16.03 4.34
CA LEU A 70 9.59 -14.61 4.22
C LEU A 70 10.84 -13.74 4.25
N GLU A 71 11.83 -14.06 5.08
CA GLU A 71 13.09 -13.35 5.10
C GLU A 71 13.86 -13.54 3.79
N LYS A 72 13.82 -14.76 3.21
CA LYS A 72 14.41 -15.03 1.91
C LYS A 72 13.70 -14.20 0.82
N LEU A 73 12.38 -14.19 0.80
CA LEU A 73 11.61 -13.37 -0.13
C LEU A 73 12.01 -11.88 -0.03
N ASN A 74 12.06 -11.34 1.18
CA ASN A 74 12.46 -9.94 1.40
C ASN A 74 13.89 -9.66 0.91
N ARG A 75 14.84 -10.55 1.16
CA ARG A 75 16.23 -10.40 0.66
C ARG A 75 16.33 -10.43 -0.86
N ASP A 76 15.57 -11.32 -1.50
CA ASP A 76 15.67 -11.57 -2.95
C ASP A 76 14.91 -10.51 -3.77
N THR A 77 13.78 -10.01 -3.26
CA THR A 77 12.86 -9.11 -4.00
C THR A 77 12.67 -7.73 -3.35
N GLY A 78 12.98 -7.60 -2.06
CA GLY A 78 12.66 -6.42 -1.28
C GLY A 78 11.19 -6.34 -0.81
N ILE A 79 10.33 -7.29 -1.22
CA ILE A 79 8.92 -7.36 -0.82
C ILE A 79 8.83 -7.81 0.64
N GLN A 80 8.00 -7.13 1.44
CA GLN A 80 7.85 -7.42 2.85
C GLN A 80 6.47 -8.01 3.14
N ILE A 81 6.40 -9.31 3.41
CA ILE A 81 5.19 -9.97 3.91
C ILE A 81 5.41 -10.28 5.39
N ALA A 82 4.48 -9.89 6.24
CA ALA A 82 4.50 -10.18 7.66
C ALA A 82 3.25 -10.96 8.09
N VAL A 83 3.40 -11.78 9.13
CA VAL A 83 2.29 -12.50 9.78
C VAL A 83 2.15 -12.03 11.22
N LEU A 84 0.93 -11.72 11.63
CA LEU A 84 0.57 -11.38 13.00
C LEU A 84 -0.61 -12.22 13.45
N THR A 85 -0.45 -12.93 14.56
CA THR A 85 -1.59 -13.51 15.26
C THR A 85 -1.82 -12.77 16.58
N VAL A 86 -3.07 -12.46 16.90
CA VAL A 86 -3.46 -11.83 18.17
C VAL A 86 -4.51 -12.67 18.88
N PRO A 87 -4.49 -12.73 20.22
CA PRO A 87 -5.48 -13.49 20.97
C PRO A 87 -6.90 -12.99 20.78
N SER A 88 -7.09 -11.67 20.74
CA SER A 88 -8.38 -11.00 20.54
C SER A 88 -8.15 -9.58 20.04
N LEU A 89 -9.17 -9.02 19.37
CA LEU A 89 -9.23 -7.62 18.94
C LEU A 89 -9.90 -6.71 19.98
N GLU A 90 -10.38 -7.26 21.09
CA GLU A 90 -11.02 -6.52 22.19
C GLU A 90 -12.16 -5.60 21.74
N GLY A 91 -12.89 -6.00 20.69
CA GLY A 91 -14.01 -5.25 20.12
C GLY A 91 -13.65 -4.27 19.01
N GLU A 92 -12.36 -4.13 18.67
CA GLU A 92 -11.94 -3.36 17.50
C GLU A 92 -12.23 -4.13 16.19
N SER A 93 -12.46 -3.42 15.08
CA SER A 93 -12.58 -4.09 13.79
C SER A 93 -11.21 -4.56 13.30
N ILE A 94 -11.17 -5.71 12.61
CA ILE A 94 -9.92 -6.28 12.11
C ILE A 94 -9.29 -5.35 11.05
N GLU A 95 -10.11 -4.63 10.29
CA GLU A 95 -9.68 -3.66 9.30
C GLU A 95 -8.95 -2.47 9.95
N ALA A 96 -9.54 -1.88 11.00
CA ALA A 96 -8.92 -0.75 11.69
C ALA A 96 -7.62 -1.17 12.39
N PHE A 97 -7.61 -2.36 13.01
CA PHE A 97 -6.43 -2.88 13.66
C PHE A 97 -5.32 -3.23 12.66
N SER A 98 -5.65 -3.80 11.47
CA SER A 98 -4.65 -4.12 10.44
C SER A 98 -3.95 -2.86 9.90
N ILE A 99 -4.71 -1.80 9.58
CA ILE A 99 -4.16 -0.53 9.08
C ILE A 99 -3.21 0.06 10.12
N ARG A 100 -3.63 0.18 11.40
CA ARG A 100 -2.76 0.68 12.46
C ARG A 100 -1.51 -0.17 12.67
N THR A 101 -1.63 -1.48 12.45
CA THR A 101 -0.50 -2.41 12.57
C THR A 101 0.53 -2.14 11.47
N VAL A 102 0.13 -2.08 10.21
CA VAL A 102 1.06 -1.85 9.09
C VAL A 102 1.72 -0.48 9.15
N GLU A 103 0.98 0.54 9.61
CA GLU A 103 1.51 1.89 9.85
C GLU A 103 2.52 1.91 11.01
N SER A 104 2.20 1.27 12.14
CA SER A 104 3.07 1.18 13.31
C SER A 104 4.36 0.42 13.00
N TRP A 105 4.26 -0.66 12.22
CA TRP A 105 5.37 -1.48 11.80
C TRP A 105 6.16 -0.90 10.63
N LYS A 106 5.61 0.14 9.96
CA LYS A 106 6.16 0.74 8.74
C LYS A 106 6.44 -0.32 7.68
N LEU A 107 5.53 -1.28 7.52
CA LEU A 107 5.70 -2.43 6.65
C LEU A 107 5.82 -1.99 5.18
N GLY A 108 6.71 -2.64 4.42
CA GLY A 108 7.04 -2.23 3.05
C GLY A 108 8.15 -1.17 2.97
N GLN A 109 8.58 -0.87 1.76
CA GLN A 109 9.59 0.15 1.48
C GLN A 109 8.92 1.47 1.10
N GLU A 110 9.45 2.58 1.62
CA GLU A 110 8.97 3.93 1.28
C GLU A 110 9.07 4.16 -0.25
N GLY A 111 7.96 4.63 -0.83
CA GLY A 111 7.85 4.91 -2.26
C GLY A 111 7.69 3.69 -3.16
N LYS A 112 7.84 2.46 -2.63
CA LYS A 112 7.48 1.21 -3.33
C LYS A 112 6.18 0.62 -2.82
N ASP A 113 5.84 0.87 -1.57
CA ASP A 113 4.61 0.42 -0.90
C ASP A 113 4.37 -1.10 -1.03
N ASN A 114 5.48 -1.86 -1.05
CA ASN A 114 5.54 -3.29 -1.35
C ASN A 114 5.44 -4.17 -0.09
N GLY A 115 4.58 -3.78 0.83
CA GLY A 115 4.27 -4.51 2.06
C GLY A 115 2.95 -5.26 1.99
N ALA A 116 2.84 -6.40 2.70
CA ALA A 116 1.57 -7.10 2.95
C ALA A 116 1.56 -7.71 4.35
N LEU A 117 0.41 -7.67 5.02
CA LEU A 117 0.20 -8.25 6.35
C LEU A 117 -0.88 -9.33 6.31
N LEU A 118 -0.57 -10.51 6.83
CA LEU A 118 -1.57 -11.52 7.18
C LEU A 118 -1.85 -11.42 8.69
N LEU A 119 -3.02 -10.89 9.05
CA LEU A 119 -3.50 -10.75 10.42
C LEU A 119 -4.53 -11.82 10.75
N ILE A 120 -4.37 -12.47 11.90
CA ILE A 120 -5.27 -13.50 12.41
C ILE A 120 -5.67 -13.15 13.84
N ALA A 121 -6.98 -13.02 14.09
CA ALA A 121 -7.56 -12.79 15.41
C ALA A 121 -8.22 -14.08 15.89
N ALA A 122 -7.63 -14.69 16.91
CA ALA A 122 -7.97 -16.04 17.34
C ALA A 122 -9.37 -16.13 17.95
N ALA A 123 -9.72 -15.23 18.89
CA ALA A 123 -11.01 -15.25 19.57
C ALA A 123 -12.18 -14.96 18.64
N GLU A 124 -12.02 -14.00 17.74
CA GLU A 124 -13.03 -13.58 16.77
C GLU A 124 -13.11 -14.50 15.55
N LYS A 125 -12.14 -15.42 15.39
CA LYS A 125 -11.99 -16.28 14.21
C LYS A 125 -11.99 -15.49 12.92
N LYS A 126 -11.27 -14.37 12.92
CA LYS A 126 -11.17 -13.47 11.78
C LYS A 126 -9.77 -13.47 11.20
N ILE A 127 -9.71 -13.31 9.88
CA ILE A 127 -8.49 -13.22 9.10
C ILE A 127 -8.58 -11.98 8.24
N ARG A 128 -7.49 -11.23 8.13
CA ARG A 128 -7.34 -10.10 7.23
C ARG A 128 -6.02 -10.22 6.48
N ILE A 129 -6.04 -10.00 5.19
CA ILE A 129 -4.85 -9.71 4.39
C ILE A 129 -4.92 -8.23 4.06
N GLU A 130 -3.97 -7.45 4.55
CA GLU A 130 -3.79 -6.04 4.26
C GLU A 130 -2.67 -5.89 3.23
N VAL A 131 -2.89 -5.09 2.19
CA VAL A 131 -1.97 -4.97 1.04
C VAL A 131 -1.57 -3.51 0.85
N GLY A 132 -0.26 -3.27 0.68
CA GLY A 132 0.27 -1.95 0.34
C GLY A 132 0.02 -1.60 -1.12
N TYR A 133 -0.05 -0.30 -1.44
CA TYR A 133 -0.40 0.21 -2.77
C TYR A 133 0.42 -0.40 -3.91
N GLY A 134 1.71 -0.65 -3.68
CA GLY A 134 2.60 -1.23 -4.69
C GLY A 134 2.27 -2.68 -5.06
N LEU A 135 1.49 -3.38 -4.23
CA LEU A 135 1.11 -4.78 -4.46
C LEU A 135 -0.37 -4.96 -4.84
N GLU A 136 -1.21 -3.92 -4.78
CA GLU A 136 -2.66 -4.02 -5.04
C GLU A 136 -2.99 -4.52 -6.45
N GLY A 137 -2.15 -4.18 -7.44
CA GLY A 137 -2.30 -4.68 -8.81
C GLY A 137 -2.06 -6.19 -8.95
N ILE A 138 -1.33 -6.80 -8.02
CA ILE A 138 -0.93 -8.21 -8.01
C ILE A 138 -1.73 -9.00 -6.97
N LEU A 139 -1.79 -8.52 -5.74
CA LEU A 139 -2.60 -9.08 -4.65
C LEU A 139 -3.92 -8.30 -4.52
N THR A 140 -4.80 -8.49 -5.49
CA THR A 140 -6.11 -7.83 -5.50
C THR A 140 -7.00 -8.32 -4.35
N ASP A 141 -8.02 -7.53 -3.97
CA ASP A 141 -9.00 -7.91 -2.94
C ASP A 141 -9.63 -9.28 -3.24
N MET A 142 -9.93 -9.54 -4.52
CA MET A 142 -10.47 -10.82 -4.94
C MET A 142 -9.50 -11.97 -4.67
N GLN A 143 -8.23 -11.81 -4.99
CA GLN A 143 -7.19 -12.83 -4.74
C GLN A 143 -6.99 -13.05 -3.24
N CYS A 144 -6.91 -11.98 -2.46
CA CYS A 144 -6.84 -12.05 -0.99
C CYS A 144 -8.04 -12.82 -0.41
N GLY A 145 -9.25 -12.53 -0.90
CA GLY A 145 -10.46 -13.26 -0.52
C GLY A 145 -10.43 -14.74 -0.89
N LEU A 146 -9.85 -15.11 -2.04
CA LEU A 146 -9.68 -16.50 -2.45
C LEU A 146 -8.65 -17.23 -1.57
N ILE A 147 -7.53 -16.59 -1.24
CA ILE A 147 -6.52 -17.11 -0.33
C ILE A 147 -7.16 -17.44 1.03
N ILE A 148 -7.90 -16.51 1.60
CA ILE A 148 -8.55 -16.72 2.90
C ILE A 148 -9.53 -17.89 2.83
N ARG A 149 -10.43 -17.91 1.84
CA ARG A 149 -11.49 -18.91 1.76
C ARG A 149 -11.01 -20.30 1.37
N ASN A 150 -10.07 -20.38 0.45
CA ASN A 150 -9.68 -21.65 -0.17
C ASN A 150 -8.40 -22.26 0.45
N LEU A 151 -7.51 -21.44 1.00
CA LEU A 151 -6.25 -21.91 1.57
C LEU A 151 -6.23 -21.86 3.10
N ILE A 152 -6.67 -20.74 3.72
CA ILE A 152 -6.56 -20.59 5.17
C ILE A 152 -7.73 -21.26 5.88
N ALA A 153 -8.96 -20.87 5.56
CA ALA A 153 -10.15 -21.29 6.31
C ALA A 153 -10.35 -22.82 6.39
N PRO A 154 -10.10 -23.63 5.34
CA PRO A 154 -10.22 -25.09 5.45
C PRO A 154 -9.23 -25.71 6.45
N HIS A 155 -7.98 -25.26 6.43
CA HIS A 155 -6.98 -25.73 7.40
C HIS A 155 -7.32 -25.31 8.83
N PHE A 156 -7.75 -24.07 9.02
CA PHE A 156 -8.09 -23.54 10.33
C PHE A 156 -9.31 -24.22 10.96
N LYS A 157 -10.31 -24.61 10.15
CA LYS A 157 -11.44 -25.45 10.60
C LYS A 157 -10.99 -26.81 11.15
N ASN A 158 -9.91 -27.34 10.63
CA ASN A 158 -9.31 -28.60 11.05
C ASN A 158 -8.30 -28.43 12.21
N GLY A 159 -8.00 -27.18 12.63
CA GLY A 159 -6.97 -26.91 13.64
C GLY A 159 -5.54 -26.86 13.10
N ASP A 160 -5.35 -27.04 11.79
CA ASP A 160 -4.04 -27.03 11.11
C ASP A 160 -3.56 -25.59 10.83
N TYR A 161 -3.39 -24.78 11.86
CA TYR A 161 -3.09 -23.34 11.72
C TYR A 161 -1.78 -23.09 10.97
N GLY A 162 -0.72 -23.81 11.30
CA GLY A 162 0.58 -23.65 10.64
C GLY A 162 0.54 -23.94 9.14
N LYS A 163 -0.19 -25.00 8.72
CA LYS A 163 -0.36 -25.31 7.30
C LYS A 163 -1.16 -24.25 6.56
N GLY A 164 -2.22 -23.71 7.18
CA GLY A 164 -3.03 -22.67 6.59
C GLY A 164 -2.24 -21.39 6.36
N VAL A 165 -1.44 -20.96 7.35
CA VAL A 165 -0.56 -19.78 7.23
C VAL A 165 0.54 -20.03 6.18
N ALA A 166 1.19 -21.20 6.20
CA ALA A 166 2.25 -21.52 5.23
C ALA A 166 1.72 -21.51 3.79
N ALA A 167 0.55 -22.13 3.54
CA ALA A 167 -0.08 -22.15 2.22
C ALA A 167 -0.45 -20.73 1.73
N ALA A 168 -0.99 -19.90 2.61
CA ALA A 168 -1.32 -18.52 2.28
C ALA A 168 -0.07 -17.69 1.94
N VAL A 169 0.94 -17.72 2.80
CA VAL A 169 2.21 -17.01 2.61
C VAL A 169 2.90 -17.44 1.32
N GLN A 170 2.94 -18.75 1.05
CA GLN A 170 3.52 -19.27 -0.18
C GLN A 170 2.78 -18.76 -1.42
N HIS A 171 1.44 -18.75 -1.39
CA HIS A 171 0.62 -18.27 -2.52
C HIS A 171 0.77 -16.76 -2.71
N MET A 172 0.78 -15.97 -1.63
CA MET A 172 1.03 -14.54 -1.69
C MET A 172 2.41 -14.25 -2.31
N ALA A 173 3.45 -14.93 -1.83
CA ALA A 173 4.81 -14.78 -2.33
C ALA A 173 4.95 -15.16 -3.81
N GLN A 174 4.32 -16.24 -4.23
CA GLN A 174 4.30 -16.64 -5.64
C GLN A 174 3.66 -15.58 -6.51
N ASN A 175 2.48 -15.09 -6.14
CA ASN A 175 1.77 -14.06 -6.91
C ASN A 175 2.62 -12.81 -7.08
N VAL A 176 3.22 -12.29 -6.00
CA VAL A 176 4.02 -11.06 -6.08
C VAL A 176 5.30 -11.25 -6.89
N THR A 177 5.93 -12.43 -6.81
CA THR A 177 7.15 -12.73 -7.58
C THR A 177 6.84 -12.88 -9.08
N PHE A 178 5.79 -13.61 -9.44
CA PHE A 178 5.37 -13.75 -10.84
C PHE A 178 4.78 -12.45 -11.41
N GLY A 179 4.02 -11.71 -10.61
CA GLY A 179 3.46 -10.43 -11.03
C GLY A 179 4.54 -9.38 -11.29
N GLU A 180 5.57 -9.32 -10.46
CA GLU A 180 6.70 -8.42 -10.66
C GLU A 180 7.50 -8.79 -11.93
N ALA A 181 7.70 -10.07 -12.18
CA ALA A 181 8.34 -10.56 -13.40
C ALA A 181 7.51 -10.21 -14.66
N ALA A 182 6.18 -10.32 -14.60
CA ALA A 182 5.29 -9.96 -15.70
C ALA A 182 5.32 -8.46 -16.02
N VAL A 183 5.36 -7.60 -14.98
CA VAL A 183 5.47 -6.14 -15.15
C VAL A 183 6.82 -5.74 -15.77
N ILE A 184 7.92 -6.44 -15.40
CA ILE A 184 9.23 -6.19 -15.98
C ILE A 184 9.24 -6.60 -17.45
N ASP A 185 8.64 -7.73 -17.81
CA ASP A 185 8.57 -8.23 -19.18
C ASP A 185 7.73 -7.32 -20.08
N GLU A 186 6.61 -6.81 -19.57
CA GLU A 186 5.78 -5.82 -20.26
C GLU A 186 6.53 -4.50 -20.49
N ASN A 187 7.27 -4.02 -19.50
CA ASN A 187 8.07 -2.80 -19.64
C ASN A 187 9.26 -2.98 -20.59
N LEU A 188 9.86 -4.18 -20.63
CA LEU A 188 10.92 -4.48 -21.58
C LEU A 188 10.39 -4.57 -23.02
N SER A 189 9.25 -5.22 -23.22
CA SER A 189 8.59 -5.32 -24.54
C SER A 189 8.13 -3.95 -25.05
N ALA A 190 7.59 -3.09 -24.19
CA ALA A 190 7.25 -1.71 -24.53
C ALA A 190 8.48 -0.88 -24.92
N ALA A 191 9.62 -1.09 -24.23
CA ALA A 191 10.87 -0.39 -24.56
C ALA A 191 11.51 -0.87 -25.87
N GLU A 192 11.28 -2.13 -26.28
CA GLU A 192 11.72 -2.66 -27.56
C GLU A 192 10.86 -2.12 -28.71
N ASP A 193 9.54 -2.01 -28.52
CA ASP A 193 8.61 -1.46 -29.52
C ASP A 193 8.89 0.03 -29.79
N ASP A 194 9.24 0.81 -28.77
CA ASP A 194 9.69 2.19 -28.93
C ASP A 194 11.03 2.32 -29.69
N ARG A 195 11.93 1.34 -29.57
CA ARG A 195 13.19 1.31 -30.32
C ARG A 195 12.97 0.95 -31.79
N GLU A 196 12.07 0.03 -32.07
CA GLU A 196 11.74 -0.37 -33.44
C GLU A 196 11.04 0.76 -34.20
N ASN A 197 10.08 1.42 -33.58
CA ASN A 197 9.39 2.60 -34.14
C ASN A 197 10.33 3.81 -34.28
N GLY A 198 11.24 4.03 -33.33
CA GLY A 198 12.26 5.08 -33.41
C GLY A 198 13.24 4.86 -34.58
N SER A 199 13.60 3.60 -34.82
CA SER A 199 14.48 3.20 -35.93
C SER A 199 13.82 3.45 -37.30
N LEU A 200 12.55 3.07 -37.47
CA LEU A 200 11.81 3.30 -38.71
C LEU A 200 11.57 4.79 -38.98
N LEU A 201 11.23 5.57 -37.95
CA LEU A 201 11.10 7.02 -38.07
C LEU A 201 12.41 7.71 -38.49
N SER A 202 13.53 7.28 -37.93
CA SER A 202 14.85 7.81 -38.27
C SER A 202 15.23 7.51 -39.74
N VAL A 203 14.92 6.30 -40.21
CA VAL A 203 15.15 5.90 -41.62
C VAL A 203 14.26 6.70 -42.57
N VAL A 204 12.98 6.91 -42.22
CA VAL A 204 12.06 7.72 -43.04
C VAL A 204 12.51 9.18 -43.09
N VAL A 205 12.93 9.77 -41.97
CA VAL A 205 13.47 11.13 -41.90
C VAL A 205 14.73 11.24 -42.74
N LEU A 206 15.62 10.25 -42.72
CA LEU A 206 16.85 10.20 -43.49
C LEU A 206 16.56 10.06 -45.00
N LEU A 207 15.58 9.27 -45.39
CA LEU A 207 15.10 9.13 -46.77
C LEU A 207 14.48 10.44 -47.30
N ILE A 208 13.66 11.11 -46.48
CA ILE A 208 13.09 12.42 -46.87
C ILE A 208 14.20 13.46 -47.01
N PHE A 209 15.18 13.49 -46.10
CA PHE A 209 16.34 14.37 -46.19
C PHE A 209 17.16 14.13 -47.49
N PHE A 210 17.39 12.85 -47.80
CA PHE A 210 18.11 12.45 -49.02
C PHE A 210 17.33 12.80 -50.28
N MET A 211 16.01 12.66 -50.27
CA MET A 211 15.14 13.03 -51.37
C MET A 211 15.12 14.55 -51.63
N ILE A 212 15.13 15.36 -50.56
CA ILE A 212 15.24 16.82 -50.64
C ILE A 212 16.62 17.23 -51.18
N MET A 213 17.68 16.57 -50.76
CA MET A 213 19.03 16.83 -51.19
C MET A 213 19.23 16.46 -52.67
N MET A 214 18.69 15.33 -53.13
CA MET A 214 18.70 14.95 -54.53
C MET A 214 17.83 15.86 -55.43
N SER A 215 16.72 16.35 -54.91
CA SER A 215 15.83 17.29 -55.61
C SER A 215 16.48 18.65 -55.85
N GLY A 216 17.42 19.04 -54.97
CA GLY A 216 18.20 20.27 -55.10
C GLY A 216 19.31 20.21 -56.17
N MET A 217 19.76 18.99 -56.52
CA MET A 217 20.91 18.80 -57.43
C MET A 217 20.53 18.84 -58.93
N ASN A 218 19.24 18.85 -59.27
CA ASN A 218 18.78 18.83 -60.66
C ASN A 218 18.30 20.19 -61.21
N ARG A 219 18.56 21.28 -60.49
CA ARG A 219 18.32 22.64 -60.99
C ARG A 219 19.62 23.31 -61.42
N ARG A 220 20.08 23.00 -62.66
CA ARG A 220 20.98 23.85 -63.38
C ARG A 220 20.24 25.14 -63.75
N GLY A 221 20.50 26.20 -62.96
CA GLY A 221 19.93 27.51 -63.28
C GLY A 221 20.61 28.59 -62.47
N ARG A 222 21.61 29.28 -63.03
CA ARG A 222 22.17 30.58 -62.63
C ARG A 222 21.29 31.37 -61.65
N TYR A 223 21.78 31.65 -60.44
CA TYR A 223 21.90 33.04 -59.97
C TYR A 223 22.78 33.13 -58.73
N SER A 224 23.56 34.16 -58.67
CA SER A 224 24.48 34.66 -57.68
C SER A 224 23.84 34.98 -56.33
N GLY A 225 24.56 34.76 -55.25
CA GLY A 225 24.48 35.54 -54.03
C GLY A 225 23.65 34.94 -52.90
N GLY A 226 24.26 34.72 -51.74
CA GLY A 226 23.53 34.72 -50.46
C GLY A 226 23.82 33.55 -49.50
N SER A 227 24.74 33.79 -48.65
CA SER A 227 25.13 33.04 -47.45
C SER A 227 24.00 32.83 -46.44
N GLY A 228 22.96 32.06 -46.78
CA GLY A 228 21.79 31.84 -45.88
C GLY A 228 21.62 30.42 -45.35
N LEU A 229 22.04 29.41 -46.10
CA LEU A 229 21.72 28.01 -45.80
C LEU A 229 22.56 27.38 -44.69
N TRP A 230 23.79 27.87 -44.43
CA TRP A 230 24.65 27.35 -43.39
C TRP A 230 24.26 27.81 -41.97
N ARG A 231 23.55 28.94 -41.85
CA ARG A 231 23.09 29.44 -40.54
C ARG A 231 21.87 28.67 -40.03
N THR A 232 21.05 28.12 -40.88
CA THR A 232 19.89 27.30 -40.51
C THR A 232 20.27 25.88 -40.14
N ALA A 233 21.29 25.29 -40.78
CA ALA A 233 21.79 23.96 -40.45
C ALA A 233 22.48 23.93 -39.09
N ALA A 234 23.22 24.98 -38.72
CA ALA A 234 23.87 25.08 -37.43
C ALA A 234 22.87 25.21 -36.23
N SER A 235 21.73 25.88 -36.51
CA SER A 235 20.66 26.02 -35.49
C SER A 235 19.92 24.70 -35.25
N PHE A 236 19.81 23.86 -36.28
CA PHE A 236 19.16 22.53 -36.13
C PHE A 236 20.06 21.52 -35.39
N LEU A 237 21.38 21.59 -35.60
CA LEU A 237 22.33 20.72 -34.93
C LEU A 237 22.45 21.04 -33.43
N SER A 238 22.26 22.30 -33.05
CA SER A 238 22.26 22.71 -31.65
C SER A 238 20.97 22.28 -30.85
N LEU A 239 19.89 22.00 -31.59
CA LEU A 239 18.64 21.49 -30.99
C LEU A 239 18.71 19.99 -30.68
N LEU A 240 19.46 19.23 -31.47
CA LEU A 240 19.66 17.79 -31.31
C LEU A 240 20.69 17.44 -30.20
N SER A 241 21.56 18.37 -29.82
CA SER A 241 22.56 18.13 -28.77
C SER A 241 22.09 18.50 -27.38
N ARG A 242 20.82 18.88 -27.17
CA ARG A 242 20.27 19.32 -25.87
C ARG A 242 19.41 18.29 -25.16
N SER A 243 19.47 17.03 -25.57
CA SER A 243 18.83 15.92 -24.88
C SER A 243 19.89 15.04 -24.21
N GLY A 244 20.35 15.44 -23.04
CA GLY A 244 21.29 14.70 -22.23
C GLY A 244 21.50 15.37 -20.89
N GLY A 245 20.42 15.54 -20.13
CA GLY A 245 20.47 15.96 -18.72
C GLY A 245 20.76 14.76 -17.84
N SER A 246 22.00 14.53 -17.49
CA SER A 246 22.42 13.57 -16.50
C SER A 246 21.95 14.00 -15.12
N SER A 247 21.01 13.28 -14.56
CA SER A 247 20.63 13.37 -13.15
C SER A 247 21.71 12.70 -12.30
N TRP A 248 22.32 13.46 -11.45
CA TRP A 248 23.30 13.02 -10.46
C TRP A 248 22.59 12.29 -9.33
N TYR A 249 22.76 10.98 -9.26
CA TYR A 249 22.45 10.23 -8.05
C TYR A 249 23.65 10.33 -7.09
N SER A 250 23.44 11.08 -6.02
CA SER A 250 24.30 11.02 -4.85
C SER A 250 24.01 9.72 -4.09
N SER A 251 24.89 8.76 -4.25
CA SER A 251 24.93 7.55 -3.44
C SER A 251 25.54 7.87 -2.09
N GLY A 252 24.72 8.09 -1.09
CA GLY A 252 25.09 8.09 0.32
C GLY A 252 25.14 6.65 0.84
N GLY A 253 26.29 5.99 0.75
CA GLY A 253 26.52 4.70 1.38
C GLY A 253 26.62 4.82 2.89
N THR A 254 25.67 4.31 3.63
CA THR A 254 25.82 3.96 5.05
C THR A 254 26.08 2.46 5.17
N ARG A 255 27.33 2.14 5.51
CA ARG A 255 27.68 0.83 6.05
C ARG A 255 26.99 0.69 7.40
N GLY A 256 25.99 -0.17 7.49
CA GLY A 256 25.30 -0.56 8.72
C GLY A 256 25.35 -2.07 8.89
N GLY A 257 25.89 -2.49 10.02
CA GLY A 257 26.18 -3.77 10.57
C GLY A 257 25.25 -4.94 10.27
N PHE A 258 25.87 -6.11 10.25
CA PHE A 258 25.26 -7.43 10.32
C PHE A 258 24.41 -7.57 11.58
N GLY A 259 23.12 -7.50 11.42
CA GLY A 259 22.09 -7.79 12.39
C GLY A 259 20.79 -7.82 11.58
N GLY A 260 20.46 -8.99 10.99
CA GLY A 260 19.30 -9.16 10.13
C GLY A 260 18.01 -9.19 10.96
N GLY A 261 17.55 -8.04 11.44
CA GLY A 261 16.20 -7.87 11.93
C GLY A 261 15.26 -7.55 10.75
N PHE A 262 14.14 -8.27 10.66
CA PHE A 262 13.06 -7.90 9.76
C PHE A 262 12.51 -6.54 10.23
N SER A 263 12.71 -5.49 9.45
CA SER A 263 12.33 -4.11 9.79
C SER A 263 11.57 -3.48 8.65
N GLY A 264 10.46 -2.84 8.94
CA GLY A 264 9.70 -2.08 7.97
C GLY A 264 10.43 -0.84 7.48
N GLY A 265 10.21 -0.45 6.24
CA GLY A 265 10.84 0.65 5.53
C GLY A 265 9.93 1.83 5.24
N GLY A 266 8.65 1.82 5.67
CA GLY A 266 7.73 2.95 5.56
C GLY A 266 6.81 2.96 4.34
N GLY A 267 6.31 1.78 3.90
CA GLY A 267 5.31 1.69 2.84
C GLY A 267 3.94 2.27 3.24
N SER A 268 3.16 2.71 2.25
CA SER A 268 1.81 3.26 2.42
C SER A 268 0.73 2.20 2.13
N PHE A 269 -0.37 2.26 2.86
CA PHE A 269 -1.50 1.33 2.76
C PHE A 269 -2.79 2.10 2.63
N GLY A 270 -3.71 1.62 1.77
CA GLY A 270 -5.00 2.25 1.51
C GLY A 270 -6.21 1.43 1.97
N GLY A 271 -5.98 0.34 2.70
CA GLY A 271 -7.03 -0.58 3.09
C GLY A 271 -7.37 -1.63 2.02
N GLY A 272 -6.52 -1.78 1.00
CA GLY A 272 -6.60 -2.88 0.03
C GLY A 272 -6.44 -4.24 0.71
N GLY A 273 -7.00 -5.30 0.08
CA GLY A 273 -6.97 -6.64 0.62
C GLY A 273 -8.36 -7.20 0.94
N ALA A 274 -8.45 -8.23 1.79
CA ALA A 274 -9.72 -8.86 2.12
C ALA A 274 -9.77 -9.35 3.56
N SER A 275 -10.99 -9.41 4.11
CA SER A 275 -11.28 -10.03 5.40
C SER A 275 -12.13 -11.29 5.23
N GLY A 276 -11.99 -12.22 6.16
CA GLY A 276 -12.78 -13.44 6.22
C GLY A 276 -12.74 -14.10 7.60
N GLY A 277 -13.25 -15.33 7.68
CA GLY A 277 -13.26 -16.09 8.93
C GLY A 277 -13.27 -17.59 8.68
N TRP A 278 -13.16 -18.40 9.77
CA TRP A 278 -13.17 -19.86 9.74
C TRP A 278 -14.05 -20.47 10.82
#